data_3b85e69c98ac6b6a9e80f9170392a0a0
#
_entry.id   3b85e69c98ac6b6a9e80f9170392a0a0
#
_cell.length_a   1.000
_cell.length_b   1.000
_cell.length_c   1.000
_cell.angle_alpha   90.00
_cell.angle_beta   90.00
_cell.angle_gamma   90.00
#
_symmetry.space_group_name_H-M   'P 1'
#
loop_
_entity.id
_entity.type
_entity.pdbx_description
1 polymer ?
#
loop_
_entity_poly.entity_id
_entity_poly.type
_entity_poly.pdbx_seq_one_letter_code
_entity_poly.pdbx_strand_id
1 'polypeptide(L)'
;MSMQNNIVVFGKGGIGKSTISSNLSSLYALQGLKVLHVGCDPKHDSTLGLVDGELIETFMEKYARIFGVRDHGELKPSDIMVKGRLGIDCVEAGGPEPGVGCAGRGISLMLEALQDLGVLKEGGYDARVFDVLGDVVCGGFAAPLRKGFAEKIVIVVSEELMALYAANNIAKSVKTYSSNGVYLAGLVANLKDGKVERGRIERFA
;
A
#
# COMPACT_ATOMS: atom_id res chain seq x y z
N MET A 1 20.53 -14.56 -3.70
CA MET A 1 19.48 -13.79 -3.00
C MET A 1 18.61 -13.13 -4.07
N SER A 2 17.38 -13.58 -4.28
CA SER A 2 16.47 -12.86 -5.17
C SER A 2 16.13 -11.54 -4.47
N MET A 3 16.40 -10.41 -5.10
CA MET A 3 16.00 -9.12 -4.59
C MET A 3 14.47 -9.08 -4.61
N GLN A 4 13.86 -9.19 -3.45
CA GLN A 4 12.41 -9.01 -3.33
C GLN A 4 12.06 -7.56 -3.70
N ASN A 5 11.06 -7.39 -4.57
CA ASN A 5 10.57 -6.08 -4.96
C ASN A 5 9.45 -5.62 -4.00
N ASN A 6 9.84 -5.25 -2.78
CA ASN A 6 8.89 -4.73 -1.78
C ASN A 6 8.85 -3.20 -1.89
N ILE A 7 7.74 -2.69 -2.41
CA ILE A 7 7.55 -1.26 -2.72
C ILE A 7 6.35 -0.72 -1.95
N VAL A 8 6.53 0.42 -1.31
CA VAL A 8 5.43 1.24 -0.77
C VAL A 8 5.24 2.46 -1.65
N VAL A 9 4.02 2.70 -2.07
CA VAL A 9 3.63 3.85 -2.89
C VAL A 9 2.91 4.87 -2.02
N PHE A 10 3.52 6.02 -1.84
CA PHE A 10 2.96 7.18 -1.13
C PHE A 10 2.64 8.33 -2.09
N GLY A 11 1.94 9.34 -1.61
CA GLY A 11 1.65 10.59 -2.32
C GLY A 11 0.29 11.15 -1.92
N LYS A 12 0.04 12.41 -2.17
CA LYS A 12 -1.20 13.13 -1.82
C LYS A 12 -2.46 12.39 -2.27
N GLY A 13 -3.55 12.49 -1.52
CA GLY A 13 -4.87 11.96 -1.91
C GLY A 13 -5.30 12.42 -3.30
N GLY A 14 -5.85 11.50 -4.12
CA GLY A 14 -6.33 11.81 -5.48
C GLY A 14 -5.24 12.01 -6.54
N ILE A 15 -3.96 11.77 -6.23
CA ILE A 15 -2.85 11.96 -7.15
C ILE A 15 -2.63 10.81 -8.15
N GLY A 16 -3.39 9.71 -8.02
CA GLY A 16 -3.29 8.52 -8.87
C GLY A 16 -2.41 7.40 -8.30
N LYS A 17 -2.14 7.38 -6.99
CA LYS A 17 -1.37 6.31 -6.34
C LYS A 17 -1.91 4.92 -6.66
N SER A 18 -3.19 4.67 -6.40
CA SER A 18 -3.81 3.35 -6.58
C SER A 18 -3.77 2.89 -8.04
N THR A 19 -3.92 3.83 -8.99
CA THR A 19 -3.72 3.54 -10.41
C THR A 19 -2.28 3.12 -10.71
N ILE A 20 -1.29 3.82 -10.16
CA ILE A 20 0.13 3.49 -10.34
C ILE A 20 0.47 2.17 -9.66
N SER A 21 0.00 1.95 -8.43
CA SER A 21 0.24 0.73 -7.64
C SER A 21 -0.34 -0.51 -8.31
N SER A 22 -1.58 -0.44 -8.80
CA SER A 22 -2.24 -1.56 -9.49
C SER A 22 -1.58 -1.88 -10.84
N ASN A 23 -1.17 -0.85 -11.60
CA ASN A 23 -0.40 -1.06 -12.83
C ASN A 23 0.99 -1.64 -12.56
N LEU A 24 1.67 -1.21 -11.49
CA LEU A 24 2.96 -1.76 -11.10
C LEU A 24 2.83 -3.24 -10.72
N SER A 25 1.81 -3.61 -9.95
CA SER A 25 1.50 -5.01 -9.63
C SER A 25 1.23 -5.84 -10.88
N SER A 26 0.47 -5.28 -11.83
CA SER A 26 0.19 -5.93 -13.12
C SER A 26 1.45 -6.12 -13.95
N LEU A 27 2.34 -5.13 -14.00
CA LEU A 27 3.62 -5.23 -14.71
C LEU A 27 4.51 -6.33 -14.13
N TYR A 28 4.60 -6.45 -12.82
CA TYR A 28 5.34 -7.53 -12.18
C TYR A 28 4.72 -8.91 -12.48
N ALA A 29 3.40 -9.03 -12.43
CA ALA A 29 2.72 -10.28 -12.75
C ALA A 29 2.89 -10.67 -14.22
N LEU A 30 2.87 -9.71 -15.16
CA LEU A 30 3.16 -9.94 -16.58
C LEU A 30 4.61 -10.39 -16.84
N GLN A 31 5.54 -10.07 -15.94
CA GLN A 31 6.91 -10.58 -15.96
C GLN A 31 7.04 -11.99 -15.35
N GLY A 32 5.92 -12.61 -14.97
CA GLY A 32 5.90 -13.95 -14.37
C GLY A 32 6.21 -13.98 -12.87
N LEU A 33 6.25 -12.82 -12.20
CA LEU A 33 6.49 -12.73 -10.77
C LEU A 33 5.21 -13.04 -9.97
N LYS A 34 5.36 -13.71 -8.84
CA LYS A 34 4.28 -13.89 -7.87
C LYS A 34 4.11 -12.61 -7.05
N VAL A 35 2.95 -11.96 -7.18
CA VAL A 35 2.70 -10.62 -6.66
C VAL A 35 1.66 -10.62 -5.55
N LEU A 36 1.95 -9.87 -4.47
CA LEU A 36 0.98 -9.47 -3.45
C LEU A 36 0.71 -7.96 -3.58
N HIS A 37 -0.55 -7.58 -3.72
CA HIS A 37 -1.01 -6.20 -3.71
C HIS A 37 -1.77 -5.91 -2.41
N VAL A 38 -1.33 -4.91 -1.66
CA VAL A 38 -1.86 -4.57 -0.33
C VAL A 38 -2.39 -3.14 -0.34
N GLY A 39 -3.71 -2.99 -0.28
CA GLY A 39 -4.37 -1.70 -0.11
C GLY A 39 -4.39 -1.29 1.37
N CYS A 40 -3.71 -0.20 1.69
CA CYS A 40 -3.57 0.36 3.03
C CYS A 40 -4.34 1.69 3.14
N ASP A 41 -5.54 1.77 2.56
CA ASP A 41 -6.42 2.93 2.64
C ASP A 41 -7.79 2.48 3.20
N PRO A 42 -8.40 3.25 4.13
CA PRO A 42 -9.76 2.99 4.61
C PRO A 42 -10.82 2.95 3.50
N LYS A 43 -10.58 3.59 2.36
CA LYS A 43 -11.48 3.58 1.21
C LYS A 43 -11.53 2.26 0.47
N HIS A 44 -10.54 1.38 0.68
CA HIS A 44 -10.42 0.04 0.10
C HIS A 44 -10.69 -0.01 -1.41
N ASP A 45 -10.17 0.97 -2.16
CA ASP A 45 -10.34 1.11 -3.60
C ASP A 45 -9.07 0.80 -4.42
N SER A 46 -8.01 0.38 -3.75
CA SER A 46 -6.70 0.12 -4.35
C SER A 46 -6.72 -1.06 -5.32
N THR A 47 -7.52 -2.07 -5.02
CA THR A 47 -7.61 -3.32 -5.79
C THR A 47 -8.62 -3.30 -6.94
N LEU A 48 -9.45 -2.24 -7.08
CA LEU A 48 -10.51 -2.15 -8.10
C LEU A 48 -10.04 -2.49 -9.51
N GLY A 49 -8.87 -2.01 -9.92
CA GLY A 49 -8.28 -2.31 -11.23
C GLY A 49 -7.78 -3.75 -11.38
N LEU A 50 -7.67 -4.49 -10.28
CA LEU A 50 -7.14 -5.85 -10.23
C LEU A 50 -8.24 -6.92 -10.05
N VAL A 51 -9.43 -6.54 -9.57
CA VAL A 51 -10.54 -7.45 -9.23
C VAL A 51 -11.83 -7.10 -9.97
N ASP A 52 -11.72 -6.82 -11.27
CA ASP A 52 -12.85 -6.59 -12.18
C ASP A 52 -13.77 -5.41 -11.83
N GLY A 53 -13.26 -4.42 -11.07
CA GLY A 53 -13.97 -3.18 -10.74
C GLY A 53 -14.92 -3.32 -9.55
N GLU A 54 -14.88 -4.41 -8.82
CA GLU A 54 -15.67 -4.62 -7.61
C GLU A 54 -14.85 -4.33 -6.35
N LEU A 55 -15.49 -3.81 -5.31
CA LEU A 55 -14.87 -3.68 -3.99
C LEU A 55 -14.81 -5.06 -3.34
N ILE A 56 -13.63 -5.47 -2.90
CA ILE A 56 -13.47 -6.70 -2.14
C ILE A 56 -13.81 -6.46 -0.66
N GLU A 57 -14.30 -7.50 0.01
CA GLU A 57 -14.48 -7.45 1.46
C GLU A 57 -13.14 -7.20 2.15
N THR A 58 -13.07 -6.18 2.99
CA THR A 58 -11.86 -5.73 3.64
C THR A 58 -11.40 -6.67 4.75
N PHE A 59 -10.11 -6.57 5.12
CA PHE A 59 -9.57 -7.28 6.27
C PHE A 59 -10.36 -6.96 7.55
N MET A 60 -10.71 -5.68 7.78
CA MET A 60 -11.43 -5.28 9.00
C MET A 60 -12.84 -5.86 9.07
N GLU A 61 -13.57 -5.94 7.94
CA GLU A 61 -14.89 -6.58 7.87
C GLU A 61 -14.78 -8.08 8.14
N LYS A 62 -13.85 -8.77 7.46
CA LYS A 62 -13.60 -10.21 7.67
C LYS A 62 -13.16 -10.51 9.09
N TYR A 63 -12.26 -9.69 9.63
CA TYR A 63 -11.76 -9.82 10.99
C TYR A 63 -12.91 -9.68 12.01
N ALA A 64 -13.75 -8.64 11.89
CA ALA A 64 -14.90 -8.44 12.75
C ALA A 64 -15.89 -9.60 12.68
N ARG A 65 -16.13 -10.18 11.48
CA ARG A 65 -17.00 -11.33 11.28
C ARG A 65 -16.44 -12.59 11.93
N ILE A 66 -15.15 -12.89 11.75
CA ILE A 66 -14.50 -14.09 12.27
C ILE A 66 -14.39 -14.04 13.81
N PHE A 67 -13.95 -12.89 14.35
CA PHE A 67 -13.77 -12.74 15.80
C PHE A 67 -15.03 -12.26 16.54
N GLY A 68 -16.04 -11.77 15.83
CA GLY A 68 -17.37 -11.45 16.41
C GLY A 68 -18.25 -12.67 16.65
N VAL A 69 -18.00 -13.79 15.98
CA VAL A 69 -18.63 -15.08 16.22
C VAL A 69 -17.74 -15.86 17.19
N ARG A 70 -18.30 -16.37 18.27
CA ARG A 70 -17.60 -17.00 19.41
C ARG A 70 -16.75 -18.24 19.09
N ASP A 71 -16.68 -18.67 17.86
CA ASP A 71 -15.85 -19.79 17.41
C ASP A 71 -14.59 -19.21 16.73
N HIS A 72 -13.52 -19.10 17.50
CA HIS A 72 -12.22 -18.61 17.06
C HIS A 72 -11.56 -19.66 16.15
N GLY A 73 -12.10 -19.81 14.93
CA GLY A 73 -11.43 -20.55 13.88
C GLY A 73 -10.05 -19.93 13.60
N GLU A 74 -9.10 -20.78 13.29
CA GLU A 74 -7.76 -20.34 12.92
C GLU A 74 -7.83 -19.53 11.62
N LEU A 75 -7.47 -18.24 11.67
CA LEU A 75 -7.45 -17.36 10.50
C LEU A 75 -6.46 -17.90 9.45
N LYS A 76 -6.90 -18.02 8.19
CA LYS A 76 -6.06 -18.51 7.08
C LYS A 76 -5.82 -17.37 6.08
N PRO A 77 -4.72 -17.40 5.31
CA PRO A 77 -4.47 -16.42 4.26
C PRO A 77 -5.64 -16.30 3.27
N SER A 78 -6.28 -17.42 2.89
CA SER A 78 -7.45 -17.43 2.00
C SER A 78 -8.68 -16.70 2.55
N ASP A 79 -8.77 -16.50 3.86
CA ASP A 79 -9.91 -15.83 4.46
C ASP A 79 -9.83 -14.32 4.32
N ILE A 80 -8.62 -13.78 4.13
CA ILE A 80 -8.35 -12.34 4.06
C ILE A 80 -7.88 -11.85 2.70
N MET A 81 -7.43 -12.76 1.82
CA MET A 81 -6.95 -12.42 0.48
C MET A 81 -7.92 -12.87 -0.60
N VAL A 82 -7.90 -12.16 -1.73
CA VAL A 82 -8.68 -12.47 -2.94
C VAL A 82 -7.72 -12.57 -4.12
N LYS A 83 -7.97 -13.52 -5.04
CA LYS A 83 -7.25 -13.62 -6.31
C LYS A 83 -7.78 -12.57 -7.29
N GLY A 84 -6.91 -11.68 -7.69
CA GLY A 84 -7.16 -10.73 -8.76
C GLY A 84 -6.67 -11.23 -10.12
N ARG A 85 -6.76 -10.35 -11.12
CA ARG A 85 -6.26 -10.58 -12.48
C ARG A 85 -4.77 -10.97 -12.45
N LEU A 86 -4.33 -11.69 -13.47
CA LEU A 86 -2.96 -12.17 -13.63
C LEU A 86 -2.45 -13.02 -12.44
N GLY A 87 -3.37 -13.53 -11.60
CA GLY A 87 -3.02 -14.32 -10.42
C GLY A 87 -2.44 -13.52 -9.25
N ILE A 88 -2.61 -12.20 -9.25
CA ILE A 88 -2.18 -11.30 -8.16
C ILE A 88 -3.01 -11.60 -6.92
N ASP A 89 -2.36 -11.83 -5.78
CA ASP A 89 -3.03 -11.89 -4.49
C ASP A 89 -3.32 -10.46 -4.00
N CYS A 90 -4.57 -10.18 -3.65
CA CYS A 90 -5.06 -8.86 -3.27
C CYS A 90 -5.61 -8.88 -1.85
N VAL A 91 -5.31 -7.84 -1.06
CA VAL A 91 -5.89 -7.61 0.25
C VAL A 91 -6.12 -6.11 0.46
N GLU A 92 -7.25 -5.75 1.07
CA GLU A 92 -7.59 -4.39 1.46
C GLU A 92 -7.72 -4.30 2.98
N ALA A 93 -7.09 -3.30 3.58
CA ALA A 93 -7.19 -3.09 5.02
C ALA A 93 -8.62 -2.74 5.44
N GLY A 94 -9.21 -1.81 4.73
CA GLY A 94 -10.45 -1.18 5.18
C GLY A 94 -10.21 -0.26 6.38
N GLY A 95 -11.28 0.22 6.95
CA GLY A 95 -11.26 1.10 8.11
C GLY A 95 -12.50 0.92 8.97
N PRO A 96 -12.53 1.54 10.16
CA PRO A 96 -13.75 1.64 10.93
C PRO A 96 -14.79 2.49 10.18
N GLU A 97 -16.04 2.40 10.59
CA GLU A 97 -17.06 3.30 10.08
C GLU A 97 -16.64 4.77 10.24
N PRO A 98 -17.05 5.65 9.31
CA PRO A 98 -16.74 7.07 9.39
C PRO A 98 -17.12 7.68 10.73
N GLY A 99 -16.14 8.34 11.38
CA GLY A 99 -16.32 8.93 12.72
C GLY A 99 -16.08 7.95 13.89
N VAL A 100 -15.79 6.69 13.62
CA VAL A 100 -15.57 5.67 14.66
C VAL A 100 -14.14 5.12 14.59
N GLY A 101 -13.29 5.50 15.54
CA GLY A 101 -11.95 4.92 15.70
C GLY A 101 -10.87 5.46 14.76
N CYS A 102 -9.72 4.79 14.77
CA CYS A 102 -8.53 5.19 14.00
C CYS A 102 -8.26 4.18 12.87
N ALA A 103 -8.32 4.64 11.62
CA ALA A 103 -8.04 3.83 10.44
C ALA A 103 -6.62 3.23 10.44
N GLY A 104 -5.63 3.96 10.93
CA GLY A 104 -4.25 3.48 11.05
C GLY A 104 -4.08 2.25 11.93
N ARG A 105 -4.99 2.03 12.89
CA ARG A 105 -5.00 0.81 13.71
C ARG A 105 -5.39 -0.42 12.88
N GLY A 106 -6.39 -0.28 12.00
CA GLY A 106 -6.82 -1.37 11.10
C GLY A 106 -5.70 -1.80 10.16
N ILE A 107 -4.97 -0.82 9.59
CA ILE A 107 -3.78 -1.09 8.74
C ILE A 107 -2.71 -1.85 9.52
N SER A 108 -2.37 -1.41 10.75
CA SER A 108 -1.38 -2.09 11.58
C SER A 108 -1.80 -3.53 11.90
N LEU A 109 -3.06 -3.74 12.26
CA LEU A 109 -3.61 -5.07 12.58
C LEU A 109 -3.58 -6.00 11.36
N MET A 110 -3.92 -5.50 10.17
CA MET A 110 -3.83 -6.28 8.92
C MET A 110 -2.38 -6.70 8.64
N LEU A 111 -1.43 -5.77 8.75
CA LEU A 111 -0.03 -6.07 8.48
C LEU A 111 0.54 -7.07 9.48
N GLU A 112 0.18 -6.97 10.76
CA GLU A 112 0.53 -7.93 11.80
C GLU A 112 -0.06 -9.32 11.48
N ALA A 113 -1.35 -9.38 11.11
CA ALA A 113 -1.98 -10.64 10.70
C ALA A 113 -1.31 -11.27 9.48
N LEU A 114 -0.97 -10.49 8.44
CA LEU A 114 -0.24 -10.98 7.27
C LEU A 114 1.15 -11.54 7.65
N GLN A 115 1.80 -10.94 8.66
CA GLN A 115 3.09 -11.43 9.15
C GLN A 115 2.92 -12.74 9.95
N ASP A 116 1.97 -12.80 10.87
CA ASP A 116 1.71 -13.97 11.72
C ASP A 116 1.26 -15.18 10.88
N LEU A 117 0.45 -14.95 9.85
CA LEU A 117 0.05 -15.96 8.87
C LEU A 117 1.18 -16.40 7.92
N GLY A 118 2.35 -15.78 8.04
CA GLY A 118 3.50 -16.09 7.20
C GLY A 118 3.39 -15.62 5.75
N VAL A 119 2.40 -14.80 5.41
CA VAL A 119 2.22 -14.25 4.06
C VAL A 119 3.39 -13.36 3.64
N LEU A 120 3.97 -12.65 4.62
CA LEU A 120 5.11 -11.74 4.40
C LEU A 120 6.48 -12.42 4.60
N LYS A 121 6.54 -13.75 4.74
CA LYS A 121 7.83 -14.47 4.84
C LYS A 121 8.61 -14.38 3.53
N GLU A 122 9.95 -14.51 3.64
CA GLU A 122 10.82 -14.61 2.47
C GLU A 122 10.41 -15.81 1.59
N GLY A 123 10.46 -15.60 0.26
CA GLY A 123 10.09 -16.63 -0.72
C GLY A 123 8.59 -16.80 -0.97
N GLY A 124 7.71 -16.13 -0.21
CA GLY A 124 6.26 -16.20 -0.43
C GLY A 124 5.82 -15.45 -1.69
N TYR A 125 6.42 -14.29 -1.96
CA TYR A 125 6.17 -13.43 -3.11
C TYR A 125 7.47 -12.85 -3.65
N ASP A 126 7.55 -12.68 -4.98
CA ASP A 126 8.68 -12.05 -5.66
C ASP A 126 8.56 -10.52 -5.62
N ALA A 127 7.33 -10.02 -5.58
CA ALA A 127 7.02 -8.60 -5.45
C ALA A 127 5.84 -8.35 -4.50
N ARG A 128 5.96 -7.31 -3.68
CA ARG A 128 4.89 -6.83 -2.81
C ARG A 128 4.72 -5.34 -3.04
N VAL A 129 3.51 -4.93 -3.37
CA VAL A 129 3.16 -3.53 -3.62
C VAL A 129 2.16 -3.08 -2.56
N PHE A 130 2.57 -2.13 -1.74
CA PHE A 130 1.74 -1.51 -0.71
C PHE A 130 1.25 -0.15 -1.21
N ASP A 131 -0.04 -0.02 -1.44
CA ASP A 131 -0.68 1.26 -1.78
C ASP A 131 -1.18 1.92 -0.50
N VAL A 132 -0.56 3.02 -0.12
CA VAL A 132 -0.78 3.64 1.20
C VAL A 132 -1.55 4.94 1.07
N LEU A 133 -2.36 5.27 2.08
CA LEU A 133 -3.05 6.54 2.19
C LEU A 133 -2.09 7.73 2.00
N GLY A 134 -2.62 8.80 1.42
CA GLY A 134 -1.87 9.94 0.89
C GLY A 134 -0.90 10.64 1.82
N ASP A 135 -1.26 10.85 3.07
CA ASP A 135 -0.43 11.60 4.03
C ASP A 135 -0.04 10.73 5.22
N VAL A 136 1.23 10.77 5.60
CA VAL A 136 1.71 10.13 6.83
C VAL A 136 1.37 11.06 8.00
N VAL A 137 0.11 11.00 8.45
CA VAL A 137 -0.39 11.88 9.52
C VAL A 137 -0.24 11.30 10.92
N CYS A 138 -0.07 9.99 11.04
CA CYS A 138 0.17 9.32 12.34
C CYS A 138 0.94 8.01 12.18
N GLY A 139 1.40 7.46 13.31
CA GLY A 139 2.20 6.22 13.33
C GLY A 139 1.52 4.98 12.72
N GLY A 140 0.17 4.94 12.66
CA GLY A 140 -0.56 3.86 12.00
C GLY A 140 -0.34 3.83 10.50
N PHE A 141 -0.31 5.00 9.84
CA PHE A 141 -0.03 5.11 8.41
C PHE A 141 1.47 4.91 8.08
N ALA A 142 2.34 5.02 9.07
CA ALA A 142 3.75 4.66 8.95
C ALA A 142 3.99 3.15 9.15
N ALA A 143 2.96 2.34 9.41
CA ALA A 143 3.13 0.92 9.65
C ALA A 143 3.90 0.19 8.53
N PRO A 144 3.67 0.46 7.23
CA PRO A 144 4.46 -0.14 6.16
C PRO A 144 5.94 0.23 6.15
N LEU A 145 6.35 1.31 6.85
CA LEU A 145 7.75 1.72 7.02
C LEU A 145 8.46 0.99 8.18
N ARG A 146 7.73 0.17 8.93
CA ARG A 146 8.34 -0.64 9.99
C ARG A 146 9.20 -1.75 9.38
N LYS A 147 10.17 -2.22 10.15
CA LYS A 147 11.09 -3.28 9.72
C LYS A 147 10.33 -4.54 9.28
N GLY A 148 10.68 -5.06 8.11
CA GLY A 148 10.16 -6.33 7.59
C GLY A 148 8.98 -6.22 6.62
N PHE A 149 8.42 -5.01 6.38
CA PHE A 149 7.33 -4.86 5.42
C PHE A 149 7.83 -4.46 4.03
N ALA A 150 8.49 -3.33 3.90
CA ALA A 150 9.05 -2.91 2.62
C ALA A 150 10.33 -2.10 2.81
N GLU A 151 11.14 -2.03 1.75
CA GLU A 151 12.40 -1.32 1.74
C GLU A 151 12.35 -0.11 0.82
N LYS A 152 11.70 -0.24 -0.34
CA LYS A 152 11.68 0.75 -1.41
C LYS A 152 10.46 1.65 -1.29
N ILE A 153 10.67 2.93 -1.11
CA ILE A 153 9.60 3.92 -1.03
C ILE A 153 9.56 4.70 -2.34
N VAL A 154 8.40 4.72 -2.96
CA VAL A 154 8.10 5.53 -4.15
C VAL A 154 7.08 6.58 -3.77
N ILE A 155 7.31 7.83 -4.15
CA ILE A 155 6.37 8.92 -3.89
C ILE A 155 5.81 9.40 -5.22
N VAL A 156 4.49 9.34 -5.36
CA VAL A 156 3.78 9.93 -6.50
C VAL A 156 3.60 11.42 -6.25
N VAL A 157 4.04 12.23 -7.20
CA VAL A 157 4.00 13.69 -7.15
C VAL A 157 3.29 14.26 -8.37
N SER A 158 2.81 15.49 -8.25
CA SER A 158 2.39 16.34 -9.38
C SER A 158 3.01 17.72 -9.22
N GLU A 159 2.75 18.61 -10.19
CA GLU A 159 3.17 20.01 -10.15
C GLU A 159 2.46 20.85 -9.09
N GLU A 160 1.40 20.33 -8.48
CA GLU A 160 0.64 21.03 -7.43
C GLU A 160 1.50 21.24 -6.18
N LEU A 161 1.54 22.47 -5.66
CA LEU A 161 2.32 22.83 -4.49
C LEU A 161 2.01 21.93 -3.27
N MET A 162 0.73 21.60 -3.06
CA MET A 162 0.32 20.73 -1.96
C MET A 162 0.73 19.27 -2.15
N ALA A 163 0.91 18.81 -3.40
CA ALA A 163 1.46 17.48 -3.67
C ALA A 163 2.96 17.42 -3.34
N LEU A 164 3.70 18.47 -3.67
CA LEU A 164 5.12 18.58 -3.31
C LEU A 164 5.31 18.75 -1.79
N TYR A 165 4.42 19.51 -1.13
CA TYR A 165 4.43 19.62 0.33
C TYR A 165 4.21 18.25 1.02
N ALA A 166 3.21 17.49 0.57
CA ALA A 166 2.95 16.14 1.06
C ALA A 166 4.16 15.22 0.82
N ALA A 167 4.74 15.27 -0.38
CA ALA A 167 5.93 14.50 -0.73
C ALA A 167 7.13 14.82 0.19
N ASN A 168 7.36 16.09 0.51
CA ASN A 168 8.40 16.49 1.45
C ASN A 168 8.18 15.92 2.86
N ASN A 169 6.94 15.90 3.34
CA ASN A 169 6.62 15.32 4.64
C ASN A 169 6.81 13.79 4.65
N ILE A 170 6.42 13.12 3.56
CA ILE A 170 6.68 11.69 3.39
C ILE A 170 8.18 11.41 3.36
N ALA A 171 8.97 12.19 2.61
CA ALA A 171 10.43 12.04 2.56
C ALA A 171 11.08 12.21 3.94
N LYS A 172 10.61 13.16 4.77
CA LYS A 172 11.03 13.30 6.17
C LYS A 172 10.71 12.07 7.00
N SER A 173 9.52 11.47 6.80
CA SER A 173 9.13 10.24 7.48
C SER A 173 10.04 9.07 7.04
N VAL A 174 10.34 8.93 5.75
CA VAL A 174 11.29 7.93 5.26
C VAL A 174 12.65 8.09 5.94
N LYS A 175 13.15 9.32 6.05
CA LYS A 175 14.40 9.61 6.78
C LYS A 175 14.32 9.18 8.24
N THR A 176 13.20 9.42 8.92
CA THR A 176 12.98 9.01 10.31
C THR A 176 13.04 7.50 10.50
N TYR A 177 12.50 6.74 9.53
CA TYR A 177 12.47 5.28 9.56
C TYR A 177 13.63 4.60 8.83
N SER A 178 14.65 5.34 8.39
CA SER A 178 15.78 4.79 7.62
C SER A 178 16.54 3.67 8.36
N SER A 179 16.57 3.71 9.70
CA SER A 179 17.15 2.64 10.53
C SER A 179 16.43 1.29 10.38
N ASN A 180 15.22 1.26 9.85
CA ASN A 180 14.47 0.04 9.54
C ASN A 180 14.84 -0.56 8.19
N GLY A 181 15.78 0.03 7.45
CA GLY A 181 16.21 -0.40 6.12
C GLY A 181 15.39 0.20 4.97
N VAL A 182 14.45 1.12 5.26
CA VAL A 182 13.66 1.80 4.22
C VAL A 182 14.44 2.96 3.61
N TYR A 183 14.26 3.16 2.30
CA TYR A 183 14.87 4.28 1.59
C TYR A 183 13.94 4.81 0.48
N LEU A 184 14.13 6.08 0.12
CA LEU A 184 13.43 6.69 -1.01
C LEU A 184 14.04 6.14 -2.31
N ALA A 185 13.27 5.32 -3.01
CA ALA A 185 13.68 4.72 -4.28
C ALA A 185 13.50 5.69 -5.46
N GLY A 186 12.54 6.62 -5.36
CA GLY A 186 12.34 7.64 -6.39
C GLY A 186 10.99 8.34 -6.29
N LEU A 187 10.81 9.28 -7.21
CA LEU A 187 9.57 10.02 -7.42
C LEU A 187 8.93 9.57 -8.74
N VAL A 188 7.62 9.46 -8.76
CA VAL A 188 6.83 9.25 -9.99
C VAL A 188 5.98 10.49 -10.22
N ALA A 189 6.28 11.23 -11.29
CA ALA A 189 5.51 12.40 -11.67
C ALA A 189 4.26 11.97 -12.45
N ASN A 190 3.08 12.16 -11.85
CA ASN A 190 1.79 11.99 -12.50
C ASN A 190 1.26 13.37 -12.89
N LEU A 191 1.41 13.72 -14.16
CA LEU A 191 1.09 15.03 -14.72
C LEU A 191 -0.32 14.98 -15.32
N LYS A 192 -1.18 15.93 -14.94
CA LYS A 192 -2.57 15.97 -15.41
C LYS A 192 -2.70 16.44 -16.86
N ASP A 193 -1.85 17.40 -17.29
CA ASP A 193 -1.89 17.97 -18.62
C ASP A 193 -0.48 18.02 -19.21
N GLY A 194 -0.32 17.70 -20.51
CA GLY A 194 0.97 17.67 -21.19
C GLY A 194 1.70 19.03 -21.33
N LYS A 195 1.12 20.12 -20.80
CA LYS A 195 1.69 21.49 -20.82
C LYS A 195 2.35 21.91 -19.50
N VAL A 196 2.71 20.99 -18.67
CA VAL A 196 3.06 21.21 -17.27
C VAL A 196 4.47 21.80 -17.10
N GLU A 197 4.59 22.70 -16.13
CA GLU A 197 5.86 23.21 -15.61
C GLU A 197 6.63 22.11 -14.84
N ARG A 198 7.25 21.19 -15.58
CA ARG A 198 8.16 20.16 -15.04
C ARG A 198 9.22 20.74 -14.11
N GLY A 199 9.63 21.97 -14.33
CA GLY A 199 10.64 22.65 -13.57
C GLY A 199 10.36 22.82 -12.07
N ARG A 200 9.11 22.68 -11.61
CA ARG A 200 8.82 22.63 -10.16
C ARG A 200 9.19 21.29 -9.55
N ILE A 201 8.86 20.20 -10.24
CA ILE A 201 9.18 18.86 -9.79
C ILE A 201 10.70 18.63 -9.86
N GLU A 202 11.34 19.05 -10.94
CA GLU A 202 12.79 18.94 -11.11
C GLU A 202 13.58 19.69 -10.03
N ARG A 203 13.09 20.87 -9.61
CA ARG A 203 13.71 21.60 -8.47
C ARG A 203 13.43 20.99 -7.11
N PHE A 204 12.39 20.20 -7.00
CA PHE A 204 12.03 19.49 -5.77
C PHE A 204 12.82 18.19 -5.63
N ALA A 205 13.09 17.47 -6.72
CA ALA A 205 13.78 16.17 -6.73
C ALA A 205 15.27 16.31 -6.44
#